data_02e1b5e1fa614ca323ab23fe992fb3d4
#
_entry.id   02e1b5e1fa614ca323ab23fe992fb3d4
#
_cell.length_a   1.000
_cell.length_b   1.000
_cell.length_c   1.000
_cell.angle_alpha   90.00
_cell.angle_beta   90.00
_cell.angle_gamma   90.00
#
_symmetry.space_group_name_H-M   'P 1'
#
loop_
_entity.id
_entity.type
_entity.pdbx_description
1 polymer ?
#
loop_
_entity_poly.entity_id
_entity_poly.type
_entity_poly.pdbx_seq_one_letter_code
_entity_poly.pdbx_strand_id
1 'polypeptide(L)'
;MKKVVFVLTSHDELGSTGEKTGFWIEEFAAPYYLLKDKGVEVTLASPKGGQPPIDPKSNEPDFQTPATLRFNKDEELQAVLANTMKLNEVKEVDYDAIFYPGGHGPLWDLAENKDSVTLIEAFYANSKPVGAVCHAPIVLKEAKVNGEPLVKNKKVTGFSNTEEEAVQLTSIVPFLVEDELKNNGGIYSKAADWQEYVIEDGNLITGQNPASSALVAEKLFAKL
;
A
#
# COMPACT_ATOMS: atom_id res chain seq x y z
N MET A 1 -23.41 -4.04 0.87
CA MET A 1 -22.26 -4.13 -0.04
C MET A 1 -21.03 -3.77 0.78
N LYS A 2 -19.95 -4.55 0.69
CA LYS A 2 -18.71 -4.26 1.42
C LYS A 2 -18.00 -3.08 0.81
N LYS A 3 -17.35 -2.28 1.66
CA LYS A 3 -16.68 -1.04 1.25
C LYS A 3 -15.22 -1.04 1.71
N VAL A 4 -14.30 -0.78 0.79
CA VAL A 4 -12.87 -0.70 1.07
C VAL A 4 -12.33 0.65 0.64
N VAL A 5 -11.55 1.31 1.49
CA VAL A 5 -10.82 2.52 1.11
C VAL A 5 -9.39 2.16 0.71
N PHE A 6 -8.97 2.63 -0.46
CA PHE A 6 -7.58 2.59 -0.94
C PHE A 6 -6.93 3.93 -0.67
N VAL A 7 -5.79 3.92 -0.03
CA VAL A 7 -5.00 5.13 0.26
C VAL A 7 -3.75 5.13 -0.60
N LEU A 8 -3.71 6.07 -1.53
CA LEU A 8 -2.62 6.27 -2.48
C LEU A 8 -1.71 7.41 -2.01
N THR A 9 -0.45 7.39 -2.42
CA THR A 9 0.46 8.51 -2.17
C THR A 9 0.08 9.76 -2.97
N SER A 10 0.44 10.93 -2.46
CA SER A 10 0.42 12.22 -3.18
C SER A 10 1.83 12.73 -3.48
N HIS A 11 2.87 11.92 -3.25
CA HIS A 11 4.27 12.28 -3.43
C HIS A 11 4.79 11.79 -4.78
N ASP A 12 5.48 12.68 -5.53
CA ASP A 12 5.88 12.45 -6.92
C ASP A 12 7.38 12.60 -7.21
N GLU A 13 8.21 12.82 -6.19
CA GLU A 13 9.65 13.00 -6.39
C GLU A 13 10.44 11.86 -5.74
N LEU A 14 11.36 11.25 -6.49
CA LEU A 14 12.22 10.18 -6.01
C LEU A 14 13.45 10.78 -5.29
N GLY A 15 13.24 11.28 -4.07
CA GLY A 15 14.28 11.94 -3.30
C GLY A 15 14.92 13.11 -4.06
N SER A 16 16.25 13.14 -4.07
CA SER A 16 17.03 14.18 -4.76
C SER A 16 17.55 13.77 -6.15
N THR A 17 17.01 12.67 -6.72
CA THR A 17 17.49 12.13 -8.01
C THR A 17 17.08 12.98 -9.21
N GLY A 18 16.01 13.77 -9.07
CA GLY A 18 15.35 14.46 -10.19
C GLY A 18 14.38 13.56 -10.97
N GLU A 19 14.25 12.30 -10.61
CA GLU A 19 13.28 11.36 -11.21
C GLU A 19 11.93 11.46 -10.50
N LYS A 20 10.87 11.07 -11.21
CA LYS A 20 9.52 10.99 -10.68
C LYS A 20 9.23 9.60 -10.10
N THR A 21 8.32 9.56 -9.13
CA THR A 21 7.76 8.36 -8.53
C THR A 21 6.27 8.57 -8.26
N GLY A 22 5.66 7.66 -7.54
CA GLY A 22 4.25 7.68 -7.20
C GLY A 22 3.82 6.32 -6.68
N PHE A 23 2.56 5.94 -6.92
CA PHE A 23 2.12 4.59 -6.69
C PHE A 23 2.50 3.68 -7.88
N TRP A 24 2.68 2.38 -7.62
CA TRP A 24 2.95 1.37 -8.64
C TRP A 24 1.63 0.84 -9.22
N ILE A 25 1.46 0.87 -10.55
CA ILE A 25 0.17 0.57 -11.20
C ILE A 25 -0.33 -0.83 -10.84
N GLU A 26 0.51 -1.88 -10.92
CA GLU A 26 0.09 -3.25 -10.59
C GLU A 26 -0.45 -3.38 -9.16
N GLU A 27 0.20 -2.70 -8.21
CA GLU A 27 -0.16 -2.77 -6.80
C GLU A 27 -1.48 -2.06 -6.47
N PHE A 28 -1.90 -1.18 -7.34
CA PHE A 28 -3.23 -0.56 -7.31
C PHE A 28 -4.24 -1.36 -8.14
N ALA A 29 -3.92 -1.65 -9.40
CA ALA A 29 -4.85 -2.19 -10.38
C ALA A 29 -5.28 -3.64 -10.07
N ALA A 30 -4.33 -4.52 -9.72
CA ALA A 30 -4.65 -5.91 -9.43
C ALA A 30 -5.59 -6.02 -8.21
N PRO A 31 -5.31 -5.41 -7.05
CA PRO A 31 -6.23 -5.37 -5.91
C PRO A 31 -7.57 -4.69 -6.23
N TYR A 32 -7.54 -3.56 -6.94
CA TYR A 32 -8.74 -2.81 -7.28
C TYR A 32 -9.71 -3.67 -8.09
N TYR A 33 -9.25 -4.25 -9.20
CA TYR A 33 -10.11 -5.05 -10.06
C TYR A 33 -10.57 -6.35 -9.40
N LEU A 34 -9.70 -7.00 -8.63
CA LEU A 34 -10.08 -8.19 -7.87
C LEU A 34 -11.27 -7.89 -6.95
N LEU A 35 -11.22 -6.80 -6.21
CA LEU A 35 -12.30 -6.42 -5.28
C LEU A 35 -13.55 -5.94 -6.03
N LYS A 36 -13.40 -5.13 -7.07
CA LYS A 36 -14.51 -4.65 -7.91
C LYS A 36 -15.26 -5.79 -8.58
N ASP A 37 -14.54 -6.74 -9.15
CA ASP A 37 -15.12 -7.89 -9.84
C ASP A 37 -15.85 -8.84 -8.85
N LYS A 38 -15.52 -8.77 -7.55
CA LYS A 38 -16.23 -9.45 -6.45
C LYS A 38 -17.37 -8.61 -5.83
N GLY A 39 -17.70 -7.45 -6.42
CA GLY A 39 -18.82 -6.61 -5.98
C GLY A 39 -18.52 -5.73 -4.77
N VAL A 40 -17.24 -5.49 -4.44
CA VAL A 40 -16.83 -4.57 -3.38
C VAL A 40 -16.86 -3.14 -3.92
N GLU A 41 -17.38 -2.21 -3.14
CA GLU A 41 -17.25 -0.78 -3.40
C GLU A 41 -15.87 -0.29 -2.96
N VAL A 42 -15.12 0.32 -3.87
CA VAL A 42 -13.77 0.84 -3.59
C VAL A 42 -13.81 2.36 -3.69
N THR A 43 -13.39 3.02 -2.60
CA THR A 43 -13.17 4.47 -2.54
C THR A 43 -11.68 4.74 -2.60
N LEU A 44 -11.28 5.77 -3.34
CA LEU A 44 -9.89 6.19 -3.47
C LEU A 44 -9.64 7.46 -2.64
N ALA A 45 -8.58 7.44 -1.84
CA ALA A 45 -8.15 8.58 -1.03
C ALA A 45 -6.64 8.81 -1.18
N SER A 46 -6.21 10.03 -0.95
CA SER A 46 -4.79 10.38 -0.91
C SER A 46 -4.56 11.57 0.03
N PRO A 47 -3.35 11.79 0.57
CA PRO A 47 -3.09 12.89 1.52
C PRO A 47 -3.59 14.25 1.04
N LYS A 48 -3.37 14.59 -0.22
CA LYS A 48 -3.75 15.89 -0.81
C LYS A 48 -5.13 15.88 -1.50
N GLY A 49 -5.69 14.69 -1.77
CA GLY A 49 -6.84 14.54 -2.68
C GLY A 49 -6.44 14.79 -4.14
N GLY A 50 -7.39 14.67 -5.05
CA GLY A 50 -7.16 14.86 -6.49
C GLY A 50 -6.36 13.71 -7.11
N GLN A 51 -5.55 14.00 -8.13
CA GLN A 51 -4.81 13.01 -8.90
C GLN A 51 -3.55 12.55 -8.15
N PRO A 52 -3.46 11.28 -7.70
CA PRO A 52 -2.22 10.70 -7.20
C PRO A 52 -1.20 10.53 -8.32
N PRO A 53 0.10 10.74 -8.06
CA PRO A 53 1.13 10.49 -9.06
C PRO A 53 1.33 8.99 -9.28
N ILE A 54 1.54 8.63 -10.54
CA ILE A 54 1.87 7.27 -10.96
C ILE A 54 3.40 7.20 -11.11
N ASP A 55 4.03 6.14 -10.59
CA ASP A 55 5.42 5.87 -10.87
C ASP A 55 5.60 5.56 -12.36
N PRO A 56 6.38 6.35 -13.12
CA PRO A 56 6.52 6.17 -14.57
C PRO A 56 7.04 4.79 -14.96
N LYS A 57 7.93 4.19 -14.16
CA LYS A 57 8.50 2.87 -14.43
C LYS A 57 7.43 1.78 -14.39
N SER A 58 6.40 1.94 -13.55
CA SER A 58 5.33 0.95 -13.43
C SER A 58 4.48 0.78 -14.71
N ASN A 59 4.57 1.71 -15.65
CA ASN A 59 3.89 1.65 -16.94
C ASN A 59 4.77 1.18 -18.10
N GLU A 60 6.04 0.86 -17.86
CA GLU A 60 6.94 0.35 -18.88
C GLU A 60 6.52 -1.06 -19.35
N PRO A 61 6.86 -1.45 -20.60
CA PRO A 61 6.44 -2.73 -21.18
C PRO A 61 6.74 -3.97 -20.32
N ASP A 62 7.89 -3.97 -19.64
CA ASP A 62 8.35 -5.10 -18.82
C ASP A 62 7.50 -5.31 -17.53
N PHE A 63 6.73 -4.29 -17.12
CA PHE A 63 5.88 -4.33 -15.94
C PHE A 63 4.38 -4.44 -16.27
N GLN A 64 4.04 -4.67 -17.55
CA GLN A 64 2.67 -4.81 -17.96
C GLN A 64 2.09 -6.17 -17.56
N THR A 65 0.90 -6.14 -16.95
CA THR A 65 0.10 -7.29 -16.56
C THR A 65 -1.31 -7.15 -17.14
N PRO A 66 -2.16 -8.18 -17.08
CA PRO A 66 -3.57 -8.01 -17.43
C PRO A 66 -4.28 -6.89 -16.66
N ALA A 67 -3.92 -6.68 -15.39
CA ALA A 67 -4.52 -5.63 -14.55
C ALA A 67 -4.04 -4.23 -14.97
N THR A 68 -2.75 -4.04 -15.24
CA THR A 68 -2.20 -2.75 -15.72
C THR A 68 -2.73 -2.40 -17.10
N LEU A 69 -2.86 -3.38 -18.00
CA LEU A 69 -3.45 -3.18 -19.32
C LEU A 69 -4.94 -2.81 -19.26
N ARG A 70 -5.69 -3.37 -18.30
CA ARG A 70 -7.08 -3.00 -18.01
C ARG A 70 -7.14 -1.57 -17.50
N PHE A 71 -6.30 -1.23 -16.52
CA PHE A 71 -6.18 0.11 -15.95
C PHE A 71 -5.90 1.19 -17.01
N ASN A 72 -4.98 0.94 -17.92
CA ASN A 72 -4.61 1.88 -18.98
C ASN A 72 -5.76 2.19 -19.97
N LYS A 73 -6.82 1.35 -20.00
CA LYS A 73 -7.99 1.49 -20.87
C LYS A 73 -9.27 1.90 -20.14
N ASP A 74 -9.24 1.94 -18.81
CA ASP A 74 -10.42 2.20 -17.99
C ASP A 74 -10.57 3.71 -17.73
N GLU A 75 -11.22 4.41 -18.66
CA GLU A 75 -11.46 5.85 -18.58
C GLU A 75 -12.31 6.24 -17.36
N GLU A 76 -13.23 5.37 -16.92
CA GLU A 76 -14.05 5.62 -15.72
C GLU A 76 -13.19 5.60 -14.47
N LEU A 77 -12.31 4.62 -14.34
CA LEU A 77 -11.36 4.54 -13.21
C LEU A 77 -10.37 5.70 -13.23
N GLN A 78 -9.86 6.09 -14.42
CA GLN A 78 -8.98 7.26 -14.54
C GLN A 78 -9.67 8.54 -14.04
N ALA A 79 -10.96 8.72 -14.35
CA ALA A 79 -11.74 9.87 -13.88
C ALA A 79 -11.95 9.84 -12.34
N VAL A 80 -12.16 8.66 -11.75
CA VAL A 80 -12.24 8.49 -10.29
C VAL A 80 -10.89 8.77 -9.64
N LEU A 81 -9.80 8.25 -10.23
CA LEU A 81 -8.44 8.45 -9.74
C LEU A 81 -8.01 9.92 -9.76
N ALA A 82 -8.44 10.68 -10.79
CA ALA A 82 -8.18 12.11 -10.87
C ALA A 82 -8.84 12.93 -9.74
N ASN A 83 -9.77 12.34 -8.99
CA ASN A 83 -10.60 13.01 -7.98
C ASN A 83 -10.62 12.23 -6.66
N THR A 84 -9.48 11.75 -6.19
CA THR A 84 -9.41 11.05 -4.89
C THR A 84 -9.86 11.96 -3.74
N MET A 85 -10.50 11.36 -2.75
CA MET A 85 -10.86 12.03 -1.50
C MET A 85 -9.60 12.44 -0.73
N LYS A 86 -9.65 13.56 0.00
CA LYS A 86 -8.57 13.88 0.93
C LYS A 86 -8.57 12.90 2.10
N LEU A 87 -7.39 12.44 2.49
CA LEU A 87 -7.23 11.42 3.53
C LEU A 87 -7.87 11.84 4.86
N ASN A 88 -7.78 13.10 5.24
CA ASN A 88 -8.39 13.62 6.48
C ASN A 88 -9.94 13.68 6.46
N GLU A 89 -10.57 13.43 5.31
CA GLU A 89 -12.03 13.33 5.17
C GLU A 89 -12.53 11.88 5.31
N VAL A 90 -11.62 10.90 5.26
CA VAL A 90 -11.95 9.47 5.40
C VAL A 90 -12.33 9.17 6.84
N LYS A 91 -13.47 8.49 7.01
CA LYS A 91 -13.95 8.04 8.33
C LYS A 91 -13.95 6.52 8.37
N GLU A 92 -13.23 5.93 9.33
CA GLU A 92 -13.12 4.47 9.46
C GLU A 92 -14.49 3.77 9.51
N VAL A 93 -15.49 4.38 10.14
CA VAL A 93 -16.84 3.81 10.30
C VAL A 93 -17.59 3.57 8.97
N ASP A 94 -17.19 4.24 7.89
CA ASP A 94 -17.83 4.15 6.58
C ASP A 94 -17.30 2.97 5.75
N TYR A 95 -16.25 2.27 6.20
CA TYR A 95 -15.56 1.22 5.46
C TYR A 95 -15.38 -0.06 6.28
N ASP A 96 -15.28 -1.19 5.57
CA ASP A 96 -15.03 -2.52 6.16
C ASP A 96 -13.53 -2.86 6.22
N ALA A 97 -12.70 -2.25 5.36
CA ALA A 97 -11.25 -2.44 5.33
C ALA A 97 -10.51 -1.24 4.74
N ILE A 98 -9.21 -1.16 4.96
CA ILE A 98 -8.29 -0.20 4.35
C ILE A 98 -7.15 -0.92 3.64
N PHE A 99 -6.75 -0.41 2.48
CA PHE A 99 -5.67 -0.98 1.67
C PHE A 99 -4.73 0.13 1.18
N TYR A 100 -3.43 -0.15 1.23
CA TYR A 100 -2.36 0.74 0.81
C TYR A 100 -1.56 0.11 -0.35
N PRO A 101 -1.77 0.55 -1.60
CA PRO A 101 -0.84 0.25 -2.68
C PRO A 101 0.53 0.87 -2.42
N GLY A 102 1.59 0.23 -2.88
CA GLY A 102 2.93 0.78 -2.74
C GLY A 102 3.38 1.58 -3.98
N GLY A 103 4.58 1.35 -4.42
CA GLY A 103 5.44 2.28 -5.13
C GLY A 103 6.28 3.04 -4.10
N HIS A 104 7.27 3.83 -4.51
CA HIS A 104 8.17 4.49 -3.56
C HIS A 104 7.54 5.71 -2.85
N GLY A 105 6.54 6.37 -3.48
CA GLY A 105 5.91 7.57 -2.93
C GLY A 105 5.48 7.50 -1.46
N PRO A 106 4.86 6.40 -0.98
CA PRO A 106 4.44 6.23 0.43
C PRO A 106 5.55 6.45 1.45
N LEU A 107 6.81 6.23 1.09
CA LEU A 107 7.96 6.42 1.98
C LEU A 107 8.12 7.89 2.43
N TRP A 108 7.64 8.86 1.64
CA TRP A 108 7.78 10.29 1.93
C TRP A 108 6.55 10.91 2.58
N ASP A 109 5.35 10.57 2.12
CA ASP A 109 4.15 11.28 2.54
C ASP A 109 3.17 10.47 3.38
N LEU A 110 3.33 9.14 3.45
CA LEU A 110 2.47 8.26 4.25
C LEU A 110 3.16 7.65 5.47
N ALA A 111 4.49 7.51 5.47
CA ALA A 111 5.26 6.87 6.55
C ALA A 111 4.99 7.49 7.94
N GLU A 112 4.82 8.81 8.00
CA GLU A 112 4.62 9.58 9.24
C GLU A 112 3.35 10.44 9.19
N ASN A 113 2.43 10.13 8.27
CA ASN A 113 1.17 10.87 8.10
C ASN A 113 0.21 10.57 9.25
N LYS A 114 -0.13 11.60 10.01
CA LYS A 114 -0.98 11.45 11.21
C LYS A 114 -2.39 10.97 10.91
N ASP A 115 -2.96 11.38 9.77
CA ASP A 115 -4.31 10.94 9.37
C ASP A 115 -4.28 9.46 9.00
N SER A 116 -3.24 9.01 8.25
CA SER A 116 -3.01 7.62 7.93
C SER A 116 -2.83 6.77 9.19
N VAL A 117 -1.96 7.19 10.10
CA VAL A 117 -1.72 6.50 11.38
C VAL A 117 -3.02 6.36 12.17
N THR A 118 -3.78 7.43 12.33
CA THR A 118 -5.06 7.42 13.05
C THR A 118 -6.06 6.44 12.41
N LEU A 119 -6.14 6.42 11.08
CA LEU A 119 -7.01 5.47 10.37
C LEU A 119 -6.57 4.02 10.60
N ILE A 120 -5.28 3.71 10.42
CA ILE A 120 -4.75 2.36 10.64
C ILE A 120 -5.07 1.86 12.05
N GLU A 121 -4.82 2.69 13.06
CA GLU A 121 -5.10 2.38 14.45
C GLU A 121 -6.60 2.12 14.69
N ALA A 122 -7.48 2.95 14.09
CA ALA A 122 -8.92 2.80 14.20
C ALA A 122 -9.43 1.52 13.51
N PHE A 123 -9.00 1.24 12.27
CA PHE A 123 -9.35 0.00 11.56
C PHE A 123 -8.91 -1.22 12.35
N TYR A 124 -7.65 -1.22 12.81
CA TYR A 124 -7.11 -2.33 13.56
C TYR A 124 -7.82 -2.56 14.90
N ALA A 125 -8.09 -1.49 15.67
CA ALA A 125 -8.80 -1.56 16.96
C ALA A 125 -10.24 -2.08 16.79
N ASN A 126 -10.91 -1.77 15.68
CA ASN A 126 -12.24 -2.25 15.34
C ASN A 126 -12.24 -3.62 14.63
N SER A 127 -11.12 -4.34 14.66
CA SER A 127 -10.96 -5.66 14.04
C SER A 127 -11.24 -5.67 12.54
N LYS A 128 -11.05 -4.53 11.85
CA LYS A 128 -11.17 -4.42 10.40
C LYS A 128 -9.81 -4.68 9.72
N PRO A 129 -9.79 -5.34 8.55
CA PRO A 129 -8.55 -5.65 7.85
C PRO A 129 -7.77 -4.39 7.42
N VAL A 130 -6.46 -4.45 7.61
CA VAL A 130 -5.48 -3.48 7.11
C VAL A 130 -4.54 -4.20 6.16
N GLY A 131 -4.57 -3.85 4.89
CA GLY A 131 -3.72 -4.42 3.83
C GLY A 131 -2.69 -3.41 3.33
N ALA A 132 -1.46 -3.86 3.10
CA ALA A 132 -0.40 -3.06 2.50
C ALA A 132 0.58 -3.92 1.71
N VAL A 133 1.14 -3.41 0.61
CA VAL A 133 2.04 -4.18 -0.25
C VAL A 133 3.28 -3.37 -0.65
N CYS A 134 4.41 -4.05 -0.88
CA CYS A 134 5.67 -3.49 -1.36
C CYS A 134 6.26 -2.46 -0.39
N HIS A 135 6.34 -1.18 -0.74
CA HIS A 135 6.81 -0.13 0.16
C HIS A 135 5.69 0.38 1.11
N ALA A 136 4.41 0.13 0.79
CA ALA A 136 3.31 0.62 1.62
C ALA A 136 3.30 0.12 3.07
N PRO A 137 3.83 -1.07 3.46
CA PRO A 137 3.95 -1.44 4.88
C PRO A 137 4.72 -0.42 5.74
N ILE A 138 5.42 0.55 5.15
CA ILE A 138 6.00 1.69 5.88
C ILE A 138 4.96 2.51 6.66
N VAL A 139 3.69 2.51 6.25
CA VAL A 139 2.60 3.21 6.95
C VAL A 139 2.37 2.69 8.37
N LEU A 140 2.91 1.51 8.69
CA LEU A 140 2.85 0.89 10.01
C LEU A 140 3.92 1.42 10.97
N LYS A 141 4.89 2.22 10.47
CA LYS A 141 6.05 2.73 11.23
C LYS A 141 5.64 3.43 12.52
N GLU A 142 4.66 4.32 12.45
CA GLU A 142 4.22 5.12 13.61
C GLU A 142 2.93 4.58 14.27
N ALA A 143 2.27 3.58 13.65
CA ALA A 143 1.01 3.04 14.15
C ALA A 143 1.19 2.28 15.46
N LYS A 144 0.28 2.50 16.43
CA LYS A 144 0.36 1.94 17.79
C LYS A 144 -0.93 1.26 18.20
N VAL A 145 -0.79 0.27 19.05
CA VAL A 145 -1.92 -0.37 19.77
C VAL A 145 -1.55 -0.42 21.25
N ASN A 146 -2.39 0.15 22.11
CA ASN A 146 -2.14 0.26 23.56
C ASN A 146 -0.78 0.93 23.89
N GLY A 147 -0.34 1.88 23.08
CA GLY A 147 0.93 2.61 23.27
C GLY A 147 2.19 1.91 22.75
N GLU A 148 2.06 0.68 22.24
CA GLU A 148 3.16 -0.09 21.67
C GLU A 148 3.06 -0.10 20.13
N PRO A 149 4.17 -0.24 19.37
CA PRO A 149 4.11 -0.39 17.92
C PRO A 149 3.14 -1.49 17.47
N LEU A 150 2.28 -1.19 16.51
CA LEU A 150 1.26 -2.13 16.02
C LEU A 150 1.89 -3.45 15.56
N VAL A 151 3.06 -3.39 14.92
CA VAL A 151 3.76 -4.55 14.37
C VAL A 151 4.54 -5.36 15.42
N LYS A 152 4.66 -4.87 16.65
CA LYS A 152 5.42 -5.56 17.72
C LYS A 152 4.89 -6.99 17.94
N ASN A 153 5.79 -7.96 17.81
CA ASN A 153 5.50 -9.41 17.90
C ASN A 153 4.53 -9.93 16.82
N LYS A 154 4.27 -9.18 15.74
CA LYS A 154 3.47 -9.65 14.61
C LYS A 154 4.34 -10.10 13.46
N LYS A 155 3.88 -11.15 12.79
CA LYS A 155 4.48 -11.58 11.52
C LYS A 155 4.13 -10.56 10.45
N VAL A 156 5.15 -10.06 9.75
CA VAL A 156 5.01 -9.04 8.71
C VAL A 156 6.01 -9.24 7.58
N THR A 157 5.69 -8.68 6.43
CA THR A 157 6.61 -8.54 5.29
C THR A 157 6.41 -7.17 4.63
N GLY A 158 7.28 -6.83 3.72
CA GLY A 158 7.27 -5.63 2.91
C GLY A 158 8.49 -5.65 2.00
N PHE A 159 8.68 -4.62 1.20
CA PHE A 159 9.80 -4.53 0.28
C PHE A 159 11.12 -4.75 1.00
N SER A 160 11.92 -5.70 0.51
CA SER A 160 13.11 -6.15 1.21
C SER A 160 14.32 -5.28 0.90
N ASN A 161 15.30 -5.27 1.82
CA ASN A 161 16.55 -4.54 1.60
C ASN A 161 17.30 -5.03 0.36
N THR A 162 17.20 -6.32 0.03
CA THR A 162 17.84 -6.87 -1.18
C THR A 162 17.13 -6.44 -2.46
N GLU A 163 15.80 -6.29 -2.45
CA GLU A 163 15.05 -5.72 -3.56
C GLU A 163 15.34 -4.22 -3.73
N GLU A 164 15.46 -3.46 -2.62
CA GLU A 164 15.82 -2.03 -2.68
C GLU A 164 17.25 -1.82 -3.21
N GLU A 165 18.18 -2.70 -2.84
CA GLU A 165 19.54 -2.70 -3.39
C GLU A 165 19.55 -3.03 -4.88
N ALA A 166 18.73 -4.01 -5.31
CA ALA A 166 18.64 -4.40 -6.72
C ALA A 166 18.13 -3.27 -7.61
N VAL A 167 17.25 -2.40 -7.10
CA VAL A 167 16.79 -1.18 -7.82
C VAL A 167 17.71 0.04 -7.58
N GLN A 168 18.77 -0.12 -6.79
CA GLN A 168 19.81 0.91 -6.51
C GLN A 168 19.26 2.15 -5.78
N LEU A 169 18.27 1.98 -4.93
CA LEU A 169 17.62 3.08 -4.21
C LEU A 169 17.88 3.08 -2.70
N THR A 170 18.66 2.12 -2.17
CA THR A 170 19.00 2.00 -0.73
C THR A 170 19.49 3.33 -0.10
N SER A 171 20.29 4.11 -0.84
CA SER A 171 20.82 5.39 -0.35
C SER A 171 19.93 6.59 -0.67
N ILE A 172 18.85 6.40 -1.40
CA ILE A 172 17.96 7.47 -1.86
C ILE A 172 16.70 7.53 -1.00
N VAL A 173 16.13 6.36 -0.65
CA VAL A 173 14.90 6.28 0.14
C VAL A 173 15.14 6.78 1.58
N PRO A 174 14.15 7.47 2.19
CA PRO A 174 14.29 7.97 3.55
C PRO A 174 14.24 6.86 4.61
N PHE A 175 13.62 5.73 4.27
CA PHE A 175 13.43 4.57 5.14
C PHE A 175 13.56 3.27 4.34
N LEU A 176 14.15 2.25 4.94
CA LEU A 176 14.10 0.87 4.45
C LEU A 176 12.95 0.15 5.16
N VAL A 177 11.95 -0.31 4.40
CA VAL A 177 10.73 -0.93 4.94
C VAL A 177 11.04 -2.12 5.85
N GLU A 178 11.94 -3.01 5.39
CA GLU A 178 12.38 -4.17 6.17
C GLU A 178 12.97 -3.75 7.54
N ASP A 179 13.81 -2.71 7.55
CA ASP A 179 14.46 -2.24 8.77
C ASP A 179 13.45 -1.58 9.72
N GLU A 180 12.55 -0.73 9.21
CA GLU A 180 11.53 -0.09 10.04
C GLU A 180 10.57 -1.09 10.68
N LEU A 181 10.15 -2.12 9.93
CA LEU A 181 9.31 -3.18 10.49
C LEU A 181 10.03 -3.97 11.58
N LYS A 182 11.33 -4.30 11.39
CA LYS A 182 12.15 -4.98 12.40
C LYS A 182 12.41 -4.10 13.61
N ASN A 183 12.76 -2.82 13.41
CA ASN A 183 13.04 -1.86 14.49
C ASN A 183 11.83 -1.66 15.39
N ASN A 184 10.62 -1.74 14.84
CA ASN A 184 9.36 -1.68 15.57
C ASN A 184 8.94 -3.04 16.20
N GLY A 185 9.82 -4.05 16.18
CA GLY A 185 9.62 -5.35 16.82
C GLY A 185 8.76 -6.31 16.01
N GLY A 186 8.58 -6.07 14.71
CA GLY A 186 7.92 -6.98 13.78
C GLY A 186 8.76 -8.24 13.54
N ILE A 187 8.11 -9.39 13.47
CA ILE A 187 8.70 -10.67 13.06
C ILE A 187 8.69 -10.69 11.53
N TYR A 188 9.67 -9.98 10.96
CA TYR A 188 9.79 -9.84 9.51
C TYR A 188 10.28 -11.14 8.88
N SER A 189 9.69 -11.50 7.74
CA SER A 189 10.15 -12.58 6.87
C SER A 189 9.90 -12.25 5.41
N LYS A 190 10.66 -12.88 4.51
CA LYS A 190 10.54 -12.69 3.07
C LYS A 190 10.77 -13.98 2.31
N ALA A 191 10.29 -14.05 1.08
CA ALA A 191 10.69 -15.00 0.06
C ALA A 191 11.96 -14.50 -0.69
N ALA A 192 12.38 -15.21 -1.72
CA ALA A 192 13.36 -14.71 -2.66
C ALA A 192 12.84 -13.42 -3.33
N ASP A 193 13.76 -12.56 -3.73
CA ASP A 193 13.42 -11.28 -4.37
C ASP A 193 12.50 -11.50 -5.58
N TRP A 194 11.51 -10.62 -5.72
CA TRP A 194 10.50 -10.61 -6.78
C TRP A 194 9.52 -11.79 -6.79
N GLN A 195 9.58 -12.69 -5.80
CA GLN A 195 8.61 -13.76 -5.63
C GLN A 195 7.39 -13.28 -4.83
N GLU A 196 6.22 -13.82 -5.17
CA GLU A 196 5.01 -13.58 -4.39
C GLU A 196 5.21 -14.06 -2.95
N TYR A 197 4.97 -13.15 -2.00
CA TYR A 197 5.02 -13.47 -0.58
C TYR A 197 4.11 -12.57 0.23
N VAL A 198 3.16 -13.17 0.95
CA VAL A 198 2.16 -12.47 1.75
C VAL A 198 2.09 -13.05 3.14
N ILE A 199 2.12 -12.20 4.14
CA ILE A 199 1.93 -12.55 5.54
C ILE A 199 0.58 -12.02 6.01
N GLU A 200 -0.12 -12.86 6.76
CA GLU A 200 -1.35 -12.54 7.47
C GLU A 200 -1.13 -12.81 8.95
N ASP A 201 -1.34 -11.77 9.78
CA ASP A 201 -1.31 -11.87 11.23
C ASP A 201 -2.52 -11.13 11.82
N GLY A 202 -3.53 -11.90 12.22
CA GLY A 202 -4.82 -11.33 12.61
C GLY A 202 -5.45 -10.55 11.46
N ASN A 203 -5.71 -9.27 11.67
CA ASN A 203 -6.29 -8.37 10.66
C ASN A 203 -5.24 -7.57 9.87
N LEU A 204 -3.96 -7.82 10.09
CA LEU A 204 -2.88 -7.21 9.34
C LEU A 204 -2.46 -8.14 8.20
N ILE A 205 -2.43 -7.62 6.97
CA ILE A 205 -2.08 -8.36 5.76
C ILE A 205 -1.01 -7.57 5.03
N THR A 206 0.19 -8.12 4.91
CA THR A 206 1.31 -7.44 4.26
C THR A 206 1.86 -8.29 3.11
N GLY A 207 2.19 -7.66 1.99
CA GLY A 207 2.81 -8.27 0.83
C GLY A 207 4.20 -7.69 0.55
N GLN A 208 5.11 -8.53 0.07
CA GLN A 208 6.53 -8.16 -0.07
C GLN A 208 6.78 -7.19 -1.22
N ASN A 209 6.17 -7.40 -2.39
CA ASN A 209 6.52 -6.76 -3.66
C ASN A 209 5.33 -6.75 -4.62
N PRO A 210 5.46 -6.17 -5.84
CA PRO A 210 4.36 -6.11 -6.80
C PRO A 210 3.70 -7.46 -7.12
N ALA A 211 4.46 -8.56 -7.16
CA ALA A 211 3.93 -9.89 -7.42
C ALA A 211 2.94 -10.36 -6.33
N SER A 212 3.00 -9.78 -5.14
CA SER A 212 2.16 -10.12 -4.00
C SER A 212 0.78 -9.43 -4.00
N SER A 213 0.54 -8.49 -4.92
CA SER A 213 -0.59 -7.55 -4.86
C SER A 213 -1.95 -8.23 -4.90
N ALA A 214 -2.16 -9.15 -5.83
CA ALA A 214 -3.42 -9.88 -5.96
C ALA A 214 -3.70 -10.74 -4.71
N LEU A 215 -2.69 -11.45 -4.20
CA LEU A 215 -2.86 -12.32 -3.02
C LEU A 215 -3.16 -11.52 -1.74
N VAL A 216 -2.59 -10.31 -1.58
CA VAL A 216 -2.96 -9.42 -0.45
C VAL A 216 -4.46 -9.06 -0.54
N ALA A 217 -4.95 -8.72 -1.74
CA ALA A 217 -6.36 -8.39 -1.94
C ALA A 217 -7.28 -9.60 -1.73
N GLU A 218 -6.88 -10.80 -2.14
CA GLU A 218 -7.63 -12.04 -1.88
C GLU A 218 -7.80 -12.30 -0.38
N LYS A 219 -6.69 -12.18 0.37
CA LYS A 219 -6.71 -12.36 1.83
C LYS A 219 -7.52 -11.26 2.53
N LEU A 220 -7.43 -10.01 2.05
CA LEU A 220 -8.24 -8.92 2.56
C LEU A 220 -9.73 -9.17 2.29
N PHE A 221 -10.09 -9.60 1.07
CA PHE A 221 -11.47 -9.94 0.72
C PHE A 221 -12.03 -11.07 1.59
N ALA A 222 -11.23 -12.09 1.89
CA ALA A 222 -11.64 -13.22 2.73
C ALA A 222 -11.98 -12.81 4.17
N LYS A 223 -11.59 -11.59 4.59
CA LYS A 223 -11.89 -11.03 5.93
C LYS A 223 -13.05 -10.03 5.93
N LEU A 224 -13.60 -9.69 4.78
CA LEU A 224 -14.77 -8.81 4.65
C LEU A 224 -16.07 -9.56 4.97
#